data_7f03be503420753152fc886e1c0e5129
#
_entry.id   7f03be503420753152fc886e1c0e5129
#
_cell.length_a   1.000
_cell.length_b   1.000
_cell.length_c   1.000
_cell.angle_alpha   90.00
_cell.angle_beta   90.00
_cell.angle_gamma   90.00
#
_symmetry.space_group_name_H-M   'P 1'
#
loop_
_entity.id
_entity.type
_entity.pdbx_description
1 polymer ?
#
loop_
_entity_poly.entity_id
_entity_poly.type
_entity_poly.pdbx_seq_one_letter_code
_entity_poly.pdbx_strand_id
1 'polypeptide(L)'
;DFTFLAVFHMALQKGCAGFRMGRCALNPLKKRTCCRENEEIAYAADAAVLLLYHKLRDTVADSGLLKGLGARFLLLFISRAKKKAAAVQPELDRVVTACMEQQAALEKAQTTSIDAAAEPSARMLAAMAAAAGRDDRERLVLDRFGYCLGRWIYLIDAVDDLPDDLEDGSYNPYILSRRLSPGDGEGMREIREYSLLTLNACLAECAAAYNLLDIHRFDGILRNVLEWGMPAVQRDVLAGKKRKKRDKGEPIPSVPSIDTQQ
;
A
#
# COMPACT_ATOMS: atom_id res chain seq x y z
N ASP A 1 0.89 -3.39 0.89
CA ASP A 1 1.47 -4.74 1.03
C ASP A 1 1.55 -5.42 -0.34
N PHE A 2 2.77 -5.69 -0.83
CA PHE A 2 3.00 -6.31 -2.14
C PHE A 2 2.52 -7.76 -2.22
N THR A 3 2.27 -8.41 -1.08
CA THR A 3 1.60 -9.71 -1.05
C THR A 3 0.16 -9.60 -1.56
N PHE A 4 -0.54 -8.53 -1.19
CA PHE A 4 -1.88 -8.25 -1.74
C PHE A 4 -1.83 -8.04 -3.25
N LEU A 5 -0.86 -7.25 -3.76
CA LEU A 5 -0.68 -7.04 -5.20
C LEU A 5 -0.46 -8.37 -5.94
N ALA A 6 0.43 -9.24 -5.43
CA ALA A 6 0.67 -10.55 -6.03
C ALA A 6 -0.59 -11.43 -6.05
N VAL A 7 -1.32 -11.51 -4.93
CA VAL A 7 -2.56 -12.30 -4.83
C VAL A 7 -3.65 -11.71 -5.75
N PHE A 8 -3.75 -10.40 -5.83
CA PHE A 8 -4.71 -9.71 -6.69
C PHE A 8 -4.44 -10.00 -8.17
N HIS A 9 -3.19 -9.86 -8.63
CA HIS A 9 -2.83 -10.20 -10.02
C HIS A 9 -3.07 -11.68 -10.32
N MET A 10 -2.68 -12.60 -9.41
CA MET A 10 -2.96 -14.02 -9.57
C MET A 10 -4.47 -14.34 -9.59
N ALA A 11 -5.30 -13.53 -8.96
CA ALA A 11 -6.75 -13.73 -8.92
C ALA A 11 -7.42 -13.52 -10.28
N LEU A 12 -6.83 -12.68 -11.11
CA LEU A 12 -7.29 -12.39 -12.49
C LEU A 12 -6.88 -13.48 -13.50
N GLN A 13 -5.94 -14.37 -13.11
CA GLN A 13 -5.45 -15.41 -14.02
C GLN A 13 -6.26 -16.70 -13.88
N LYS A 14 -6.51 -17.39 -15.02
CA LYS A 14 -7.21 -18.68 -15.05
C LYS A 14 -6.34 -19.84 -14.55
N GLY A 15 -5.04 -19.70 -14.71
CA GLY A 15 -4.06 -20.74 -14.33
C GLY A 15 -3.60 -20.69 -12.88
N CYS A 16 -3.05 -21.75 -12.33
CA CYS A 16 -2.39 -21.82 -11.03
C CYS A 16 -0.93 -22.25 -11.17
N ALA A 17 -0.03 -21.44 -10.64
CA ALA A 17 1.39 -21.82 -10.56
C ALA A 17 1.62 -23.04 -9.64
N GLY A 18 0.65 -23.34 -8.76
CA GLY A 18 0.78 -24.42 -7.77
C GLY A 18 1.67 -24.04 -6.60
N PHE A 19 1.92 -25.05 -5.73
CA PHE A 19 2.69 -24.87 -4.51
C PHE A 19 3.84 -25.85 -4.46
N ARG A 20 4.89 -25.50 -3.73
CA ARG A 20 6.02 -26.39 -3.42
C ARG A 20 6.41 -26.24 -1.95
N MET A 21 6.97 -27.30 -1.37
CA MET A 21 7.65 -27.19 -0.08
C MET A 21 9.01 -26.54 -0.29
N GLY A 22 9.23 -25.41 0.36
CA GLY A 22 10.46 -24.63 0.26
C GLY A 22 10.93 -24.13 1.61
N ARG A 23 12.17 -23.62 1.66
CA ARG A 23 12.71 -22.90 2.81
C ARG A 23 12.62 -21.39 2.54
N CYS A 24 12.12 -20.65 3.51
CA CYS A 24 12.11 -19.19 3.42
C CYS A 24 13.53 -18.65 3.53
N ALA A 25 13.92 -17.70 2.66
CA ALA A 25 15.24 -17.08 2.72
C ALA A 25 15.51 -16.39 4.07
N LEU A 26 14.47 -15.85 4.72
CA LEU A 26 14.56 -15.20 6.04
C LEU A 26 14.53 -16.20 7.21
N ASN A 27 14.07 -17.42 6.99
CA ASN A 27 14.06 -18.49 8.00
C ASN A 27 14.32 -19.85 7.33
N PRO A 28 15.57 -20.18 7.05
CA PRO A 28 15.94 -21.39 6.33
C PRO A 28 15.77 -22.68 7.15
N LEU A 29 15.55 -22.57 8.46
CA LEU A 29 15.40 -23.73 9.35
C LEU A 29 14.04 -24.43 9.20
N LYS A 30 12.99 -23.69 8.77
CA LYS A 30 11.64 -24.25 8.63
C LYS A 30 11.24 -24.39 7.16
N LYS A 31 10.83 -25.59 6.77
CA LYS A 31 10.14 -25.82 5.48
C LYS A 31 8.70 -25.28 5.58
N ARG A 32 8.26 -24.59 4.56
CA ARG A 32 6.91 -24.04 4.43
C ARG A 32 6.36 -24.31 3.04
N THR A 33 5.06 -24.36 2.90
CA THR A 33 4.40 -24.34 1.60
C THR A 33 4.60 -22.94 1.01
N CYS A 34 5.26 -22.89 -0.14
CA CYS A 34 5.52 -21.66 -0.89
C CYS A 34 4.81 -21.76 -2.25
N CYS A 35 4.26 -20.67 -2.72
CA CYS A 35 3.80 -20.59 -4.10
C CYS A 35 5.00 -20.80 -5.05
N ARG A 36 4.78 -21.45 -6.18
CA ARG A 36 5.79 -21.51 -7.24
C ARG A 36 5.96 -20.14 -7.85
N GLU A 37 7.15 -19.88 -8.35
CA GLU A 37 7.44 -18.65 -9.09
C GLU A 37 6.51 -18.52 -10.29
N ASN A 38 5.94 -17.33 -10.46
CA ASN A 38 5.11 -16.95 -11.59
C ASN A 38 5.32 -15.45 -11.89
N GLU A 39 4.77 -15.00 -12.99
CA GLU A 39 4.95 -13.62 -13.46
C GLU A 39 4.34 -12.61 -12.48
N GLU A 40 3.23 -12.91 -11.84
CA GLU A 40 2.52 -12.03 -10.90
C GLU A 40 3.32 -11.82 -9.61
N ILE A 41 3.96 -12.88 -9.09
CA ILE A 41 4.85 -12.77 -7.93
C ILE A 41 6.12 -12.01 -8.31
N ALA A 42 6.68 -12.29 -9.49
CA ALA A 42 7.86 -11.58 -9.99
C ALA A 42 7.56 -10.08 -10.16
N TYR A 43 6.44 -9.73 -10.78
CA TYR A 43 6.00 -8.35 -10.92
C TYR A 43 5.84 -7.64 -9.57
N ALA A 44 5.16 -8.26 -8.61
CA ALA A 44 4.98 -7.69 -7.27
C ALA A 44 6.31 -7.54 -6.51
N ALA A 45 7.27 -8.46 -6.73
CA ALA A 45 8.61 -8.36 -6.17
C ALA A 45 9.40 -7.21 -6.80
N ASP A 46 9.32 -7.02 -8.12
CA ASP A 46 9.94 -5.90 -8.82
C ASP A 46 9.35 -4.57 -8.34
N ALA A 47 8.03 -4.46 -8.23
CA ALA A 47 7.35 -3.29 -7.68
C ALA A 47 7.82 -2.96 -6.25
N ALA A 48 7.95 -4.00 -5.40
CA ALA A 48 8.46 -3.84 -4.04
C ALA A 48 9.90 -3.31 -4.01
N VAL A 49 10.76 -3.83 -4.88
CA VAL A 49 12.17 -3.40 -4.98
C VAL A 49 12.26 -1.95 -5.46
N LEU A 50 11.47 -1.57 -6.48
CA LEU A 50 11.45 -0.21 -7.00
C LEU A 50 11.03 0.79 -5.92
N LEU A 51 9.94 0.51 -5.20
CA LEU A 51 9.45 1.40 -4.13
C LEU A 51 10.42 1.44 -2.94
N LEU A 52 10.97 0.30 -2.53
CA LEU A 52 11.92 0.23 -1.42
C LEU A 52 13.20 1.03 -1.72
N TYR A 53 13.66 1.02 -2.98
CA TYR A 53 14.82 1.81 -3.39
C TYR A 53 14.59 3.30 -3.13
N HIS A 54 13.45 3.85 -3.53
CA HIS A 54 13.12 5.26 -3.30
C HIS A 54 13.00 5.57 -1.81
N LYS A 55 12.29 4.76 -1.03
CA LYS A 55 12.20 4.92 0.43
C LYS A 55 13.56 4.93 1.13
N LEU A 56 14.45 4.03 0.75
CA LEU A 56 15.80 4.00 1.32
C LEU A 56 16.63 5.22 0.91
N ARG A 57 16.47 5.68 -0.33
CA ARG A 57 17.15 6.88 -0.82
C ARG A 57 16.74 8.11 0.00
N ASP A 58 15.43 8.26 0.25
CA ASP A 58 14.90 9.35 1.05
C ASP A 58 15.36 9.25 2.51
N THR A 59 15.29 8.05 3.12
CA THR A 59 15.85 7.82 4.47
C THR A 59 17.34 8.18 4.57
N VAL A 60 18.13 7.88 3.54
CA VAL A 60 19.56 8.22 3.50
C VAL A 60 19.78 9.73 3.35
N ALA A 61 18.91 10.41 2.58
CA ALA A 61 18.99 11.86 2.40
C ALA A 61 18.66 12.61 3.70
N ASP A 62 17.66 12.14 4.45
CA ASP A 62 17.19 12.77 5.69
C ASP A 62 18.03 12.38 6.92
N SER A 63 18.75 11.25 6.84
CA SER A 63 19.55 10.75 7.96
C SER A 63 20.93 11.42 8.02
N GLY A 64 21.32 11.89 9.22
CA GLY A 64 22.70 12.28 9.47
C GLY A 64 23.69 11.12 9.26
N LEU A 65 24.99 11.46 9.12
CA LEU A 65 26.06 10.54 8.70
C LEU A 65 26.13 9.21 9.48
N LEU A 66 25.81 9.21 10.77
CA LEU A 66 25.90 8.03 11.64
C LEU A 66 24.61 7.21 11.72
N LYS A 67 23.46 7.86 11.71
CA LYS A 67 22.15 7.17 11.80
C LYS A 67 21.75 6.45 10.49
N GLY A 68 22.28 6.89 9.34
CA GLY A 68 21.97 6.35 8.01
C GLY A 68 22.85 5.17 7.53
N LEU A 69 23.82 4.70 8.30
CA LEU A 69 24.80 3.67 7.86
C LEU A 69 24.13 2.37 7.41
N GLY A 70 23.15 1.88 8.16
CA GLY A 70 22.38 0.67 7.80
C GLY A 70 21.58 0.85 6.51
N ALA A 71 20.91 1.99 6.35
CA ALA A 71 20.16 2.34 5.14
C ALA A 71 21.09 2.48 3.92
N ARG A 72 22.24 3.09 4.08
CA ARG A 72 23.27 3.21 3.02
C ARG A 72 23.81 1.85 2.56
N PHE A 73 24.11 0.97 3.53
CA PHE A 73 24.56 -0.38 3.22
C PHE A 73 23.48 -1.15 2.47
N LEU A 74 22.21 -1.11 2.94
CA LEU A 74 21.10 -1.76 2.29
C LEU A 74 20.83 -1.18 0.89
N LEU A 75 21.00 0.14 0.72
CA LEU A 75 20.83 0.82 -0.56
C LEU A 75 21.79 0.29 -1.65
N LEU A 76 23.00 -0.14 -1.30
CA LEU A 76 23.95 -0.74 -2.25
C LEU A 76 23.40 -2.04 -2.86
N PHE A 77 22.80 -2.90 -2.03
CA PHE A 77 22.19 -4.15 -2.50
C PHE A 77 20.90 -3.89 -3.28
N ILE A 78 20.04 -3.03 -2.77
CA ILE A 78 18.77 -2.68 -3.42
C ILE A 78 19.01 -1.95 -4.74
N SER A 79 20.06 -1.16 -4.89
CA SER A 79 20.41 -0.50 -6.16
C SER A 79 20.70 -1.49 -7.29
N ARG A 80 21.31 -2.64 -6.98
CA ARG A 80 21.51 -3.72 -7.98
C ARG A 80 20.20 -4.39 -8.34
N ALA A 81 19.37 -4.69 -7.34
CA ALA A 81 18.04 -5.27 -7.55
C ALA A 81 17.15 -4.30 -8.36
N LYS A 82 17.18 -3.00 -8.03
CA LYS A 82 16.47 -1.94 -8.77
C LYS A 82 16.84 -1.91 -10.25
N LYS A 83 18.13 -1.99 -10.59
CA LYS A 83 18.58 -2.04 -12.00
C LYS A 83 18.01 -3.25 -12.74
N LYS A 84 17.92 -4.40 -12.08
CA LYS A 84 17.30 -5.60 -12.64
C LYS A 84 15.80 -5.43 -12.84
N ALA A 85 15.09 -4.98 -11.82
CA ALA A 85 13.65 -4.72 -11.87
C ALA A 85 13.31 -3.69 -12.96
N ALA A 86 14.05 -2.59 -13.04
CA ALA A 86 13.87 -1.56 -14.06
C ALA A 86 14.11 -2.06 -15.50
N ALA A 87 15.04 -3.01 -15.68
CA ALA A 87 15.27 -3.61 -17.00
C ALA A 87 14.13 -4.53 -17.45
N VAL A 88 13.46 -5.20 -16.49
CA VAL A 88 12.30 -6.09 -16.74
C VAL A 88 11.01 -5.28 -16.82
N GLN A 89 10.86 -4.26 -15.97
CA GLN A 89 9.65 -3.45 -15.82
C GLN A 89 9.96 -1.95 -16.04
N PRO A 90 10.38 -1.53 -17.24
CA PRO A 90 10.84 -0.14 -17.49
C PRO A 90 9.72 0.89 -17.32
N GLU A 91 8.49 0.55 -17.70
CA GLU A 91 7.34 1.45 -17.53
C GLU A 91 6.96 1.61 -16.06
N LEU A 92 6.97 0.54 -15.30
CA LEU A 92 6.72 0.59 -13.85
C LEU A 92 7.80 1.43 -13.15
N ASP A 93 9.08 1.26 -13.50
CA ASP A 93 10.18 2.07 -12.95
C ASP A 93 9.97 3.56 -13.24
N ARG A 94 9.54 3.89 -14.45
CA ARG A 94 9.25 5.27 -14.85
C ARG A 94 8.12 5.87 -14.01
N VAL A 95 7.02 5.13 -13.85
CA VAL A 95 5.86 5.59 -13.09
C VAL A 95 6.21 5.74 -11.61
N VAL A 96 6.83 4.74 -11.00
CA VAL A 96 7.24 4.79 -9.57
C VAL A 96 8.18 5.95 -9.33
N THR A 97 9.18 6.15 -10.19
CA THR A 97 10.14 7.26 -10.07
C THR A 97 9.42 8.61 -10.14
N ALA A 98 8.57 8.81 -11.16
CA ALA A 98 7.83 10.06 -11.32
C ALA A 98 6.89 10.36 -10.13
N CYS A 99 6.17 9.35 -9.62
CA CYS A 99 5.29 9.51 -8.47
C CYS A 99 6.07 9.84 -7.19
N MET A 100 7.21 9.18 -6.96
CA MET A 100 8.05 9.45 -5.78
C MET A 100 8.70 10.83 -5.84
N GLU A 101 9.14 11.28 -7.02
CA GLU A 101 9.66 12.63 -7.22
C GLU A 101 8.56 13.70 -7.02
N GLN A 102 7.36 13.44 -7.52
CA GLN A 102 6.21 14.31 -7.30
C GLN A 102 5.83 14.39 -5.83
N GLN A 103 5.80 13.25 -5.11
CA GLN A 103 5.54 13.20 -3.68
C GLN A 103 6.54 14.07 -2.91
N ALA A 104 7.84 13.88 -3.15
CA ALA A 104 8.90 14.66 -2.51
C ALA A 104 8.79 16.17 -2.82
N ALA A 105 8.39 16.54 -4.04
CA ALA A 105 8.18 17.94 -4.43
C ALA A 105 7.00 18.57 -3.68
N LEU A 106 5.89 17.83 -3.51
CA LEU A 106 4.70 18.31 -2.78
C LEU A 106 4.98 18.47 -1.28
N GLU A 107 5.71 17.54 -0.68
CA GLU A 107 6.17 17.63 0.71
C GLU A 107 7.10 18.81 0.93
N LYS A 108 8.09 18.98 0.06
CA LYS A 108 9.02 20.13 0.11
C LYS A 108 8.30 21.47 -0.09
N ALA A 109 7.27 21.50 -0.93
CA ALA A 109 6.43 22.69 -1.13
C ALA A 109 5.43 22.92 0.00
N GLN A 110 5.36 22.02 0.99
CA GLN A 110 4.40 22.07 2.11
C GLN A 110 2.97 22.28 1.60
N THR A 111 2.55 21.44 0.62
CA THR A 111 1.21 21.59 0.03
C THR A 111 0.12 21.37 1.08
N THR A 112 -0.87 22.26 1.10
CA THR A 112 -2.06 22.14 1.95
C THR A 112 -3.20 21.37 1.28
N SER A 113 -3.06 21.04 0.00
CA SER A 113 -4.07 20.30 -0.75
C SER A 113 -3.95 18.81 -0.45
N ILE A 114 -4.93 18.27 0.28
CA ILE A 114 -5.03 16.85 0.63
C ILE A 114 -5.14 16.01 -0.64
N ASP A 115 -5.89 16.47 -1.63
CA ASP A 115 -6.07 15.78 -2.91
C ASP A 115 -4.76 15.70 -3.71
N ALA A 116 -4.04 16.83 -3.80
CA ALA A 116 -2.75 16.84 -4.48
C ALA A 116 -1.72 15.95 -3.79
N ALA A 117 -1.73 15.92 -2.45
CA ALA A 117 -0.82 15.08 -1.68
C ALA A 117 -1.09 13.59 -1.84
N ALA A 118 -2.34 13.17 -2.05
CA ALA A 118 -2.73 11.77 -2.27
C ALA A 118 -2.52 11.30 -3.72
N GLU A 119 -2.44 12.21 -4.69
CA GLU A 119 -2.41 11.93 -6.13
C GLU A 119 -1.23 11.01 -6.55
N PRO A 120 0.02 11.22 -6.11
CA PRO A 120 1.13 10.35 -6.51
C PRO A 120 0.93 8.89 -6.08
N SER A 121 0.47 8.65 -4.85
CA SER A 121 0.16 7.30 -4.36
C SER A 121 -0.99 6.66 -5.12
N ALA A 122 -2.03 7.44 -5.42
CA ALA A 122 -3.18 6.97 -6.21
C ALA A 122 -2.75 6.54 -7.62
N ARG A 123 -1.98 7.36 -8.34
CA ARG A 123 -1.48 7.04 -9.70
C ARG A 123 -0.52 5.86 -9.72
N MET A 124 0.34 5.76 -8.71
CA MET A 124 1.28 4.64 -8.63
C MET A 124 0.55 3.30 -8.49
N LEU A 125 -0.44 3.22 -7.59
CA LEU A 125 -1.22 1.99 -7.42
C LEU A 125 -2.18 1.73 -8.59
N ALA A 126 -2.71 2.77 -9.25
CA ALA A 126 -3.46 2.64 -10.50
C ALA A 126 -2.63 1.92 -11.56
N ALA A 127 -1.42 2.41 -11.83
CA ALA A 127 -0.52 1.79 -12.80
C ALA A 127 -0.14 0.35 -12.43
N MET A 128 0.14 0.09 -11.13
CA MET A 128 0.45 -1.26 -10.65
C MET A 128 -0.71 -2.23 -10.84
N ALA A 129 -1.95 -1.81 -10.58
CA ALA A 129 -3.12 -2.66 -10.77
C ALA A 129 -3.43 -2.87 -12.26
N ALA A 130 -3.40 -1.81 -13.07
CA ALA A 130 -3.69 -1.84 -14.50
C ALA A 130 -2.75 -2.76 -15.29
N ALA A 131 -1.53 -3.01 -14.79
CA ALA A 131 -0.56 -3.90 -15.42
C ALA A 131 -1.04 -5.36 -15.55
N ALA A 132 -2.01 -5.79 -14.73
CA ALA A 132 -2.60 -7.13 -14.82
C ALA A 132 -3.72 -7.25 -15.88
N GLY A 133 -4.16 -6.12 -16.48
CA GLY A 133 -5.27 -6.09 -17.41
C GLY A 133 -4.95 -6.72 -18.76
N ARG A 134 -5.83 -7.59 -19.22
CA ARG A 134 -5.70 -8.36 -20.46
C ARG A 134 -6.15 -7.56 -21.71
N ASP A 135 -7.07 -6.64 -21.50
CA ASP A 135 -7.61 -5.74 -22.52
C ASP A 135 -7.82 -4.32 -21.98
N ASP A 136 -8.17 -3.38 -22.84
CA ASP A 136 -8.31 -1.98 -22.47
C ASP A 136 -9.45 -1.73 -21.47
N ARG A 137 -10.54 -2.50 -21.54
CA ARG A 137 -11.66 -2.40 -20.61
C ARG A 137 -11.23 -2.85 -19.22
N GLU A 138 -10.59 -3.99 -19.12
CA GLU A 138 -10.10 -4.52 -17.84
C GLU A 138 -9.03 -3.60 -17.24
N ARG A 139 -8.11 -3.08 -18.07
CA ARG A 139 -7.11 -2.08 -17.63
C ARG A 139 -7.76 -0.83 -17.05
N LEU A 140 -8.81 -0.32 -17.67
CA LEU A 140 -9.54 0.86 -17.15
C LEU A 140 -10.17 0.59 -15.78
N VAL A 141 -10.78 -0.58 -15.59
CA VAL A 141 -11.38 -0.98 -14.30
C VAL A 141 -10.31 -1.15 -13.23
N LEU A 142 -9.19 -1.80 -13.58
CA LEU A 142 -8.06 -2.00 -12.68
C LEU A 142 -7.36 -0.69 -12.31
N ASP A 143 -7.22 0.23 -13.27
CA ASP A 143 -6.72 1.59 -13.02
C ASP A 143 -7.59 2.30 -11.99
N ARG A 144 -8.91 2.29 -12.17
CA ARG A 144 -9.84 2.90 -11.21
C ARG A 144 -9.74 2.25 -9.83
N PHE A 145 -9.71 0.92 -9.78
CA PHE A 145 -9.51 0.18 -8.53
C PHE A 145 -8.22 0.59 -7.82
N GLY A 146 -7.10 0.55 -8.52
CA GLY A 146 -5.79 0.90 -7.98
C GLY A 146 -5.70 2.36 -7.55
N TYR A 147 -6.29 3.28 -8.33
CA TYR A 147 -6.35 4.70 -8.00
C TYR A 147 -7.07 4.94 -6.66
N CYS A 148 -8.27 4.40 -6.51
CA CYS A 148 -9.05 4.56 -5.28
C CYS A 148 -8.39 3.89 -4.08
N LEU A 149 -7.77 2.72 -4.28
CA LEU A 149 -7.00 2.01 -3.26
C LEU A 149 -5.79 2.82 -2.80
N GLY A 150 -5.00 3.36 -3.74
CA GLY A 150 -3.82 4.16 -3.43
C GLY A 150 -4.16 5.46 -2.72
N ARG A 151 -5.25 6.10 -3.15
CA ARG A 151 -5.79 7.28 -2.48
C ARG A 151 -6.23 6.96 -1.05
N TRP A 152 -6.96 5.86 -0.84
CA TRP A 152 -7.39 5.43 0.49
C TRP A 152 -6.19 5.15 1.40
N ILE A 153 -5.16 4.44 0.90
CA ILE A 153 -3.96 4.12 1.67
C ILE A 153 -3.26 5.39 2.14
N TYR A 154 -3.03 6.35 1.22
CA TYR A 154 -2.37 7.60 1.58
C TYR A 154 -3.16 8.39 2.64
N LEU A 155 -4.46 8.53 2.41
CA LEU A 155 -5.32 9.33 3.29
C LEU A 155 -5.46 8.73 4.69
N ILE A 156 -5.60 7.39 4.77
CA ILE A 156 -5.74 6.71 6.07
C ILE A 156 -4.43 6.75 6.86
N ASP A 157 -3.27 6.60 6.20
CA ASP A 157 -1.97 6.72 6.84
C ASP A 157 -1.75 8.16 7.35
N ALA A 158 -2.07 9.18 6.55
CA ALA A 158 -1.96 10.57 6.98
C ALA A 158 -2.86 10.92 8.18
N VAL A 159 -4.02 10.26 8.33
CA VAL A 159 -4.90 10.41 9.52
C VAL A 159 -4.37 9.62 10.71
N ASP A 160 -3.82 8.42 10.49
CA ASP A 160 -3.23 7.60 11.57
C ASP A 160 -2.00 8.26 12.18
N ASP A 161 -1.17 8.87 11.34
CA ASP A 161 0.09 9.51 11.72
C ASP A 161 -0.08 10.94 12.30
N LEU A 162 -1.30 11.52 12.27
CA LEU A 162 -1.57 12.89 12.76
C LEU A 162 -0.93 13.23 14.11
N PRO A 163 -1.03 12.39 15.17
CA PRO A 163 -0.47 12.73 16.47
C PRO A 163 1.06 12.77 16.45
N ASP A 164 1.66 11.80 15.78
CA ASP A 164 3.11 11.63 15.75
C ASP A 164 3.73 12.70 14.83
N ASP A 165 3.14 13.00 13.66
CA ASP A 165 3.57 14.06 12.74
C ASP A 165 3.47 15.46 13.37
N LEU A 166 2.43 15.69 14.17
CA LEU A 166 2.23 16.97 14.87
C LEU A 166 3.28 17.16 15.97
N GLU A 167 3.68 16.08 16.68
CA GLU A 167 4.72 16.10 17.70
C GLU A 167 6.11 16.31 17.09
N ASP A 168 6.40 15.59 16.01
CA ASP A 168 7.71 15.61 15.34
C ASP A 168 7.89 16.81 14.38
N GLY A 169 6.81 17.53 14.05
CA GLY A 169 6.81 18.59 13.05
C GLY A 169 6.99 18.06 11.61
N SER A 170 6.61 16.81 11.38
CA SER A 170 6.65 16.17 10.06
C SER A 170 5.57 16.72 9.14
N TYR A 171 5.81 16.60 7.82
CA TYR A 171 4.81 17.02 6.84
C TYR A 171 3.57 16.13 6.93
N ASN A 172 2.41 16.78 7.06
CA ASN A 172 1.11 16.14 6.93
C ASN A 172 0.12 17.14 6.34
N PRO A 173 -0.55 16.82 5.20
CA PRO A 173 -1.42 17.78 4.52
C PRO A 173 -2.65 18.15 5.35
N TYR A 174 -3.13 17.29 6.23
CA TYR A 174 -4.24 17.62 7.14
C TYR A 174 -3.84 18.64 8.18
N ILE A 175 -2.63 18.49 8.77
CA ILE A 175 -2.08 19.45 9.74
C ILE A 175 -2.01 20.84 9.12
N LEU A 176 -1.43 20.91 7.92
CA LEU A 176 -1.26 22.18 7.21
C LEU A 176 -2.57 22.78 6.75
N SER A 177 -3.50 21.98 6.21
CA SER A 177 -4.79 22.45 5.70
C SER A 177 -5.69 23.04 6.81
N ARG A 178 -5.59 22.48 8.02
CA ARG A 178 -6.39 22.91 9.19
C ARG A 178 -5.60 23.76 10.18
N ARG A 179 -4.29 23.99 9.95
CA ARG A 179 -3.39 24.73 10.84
C ARG A 179 -3.42 24.19 12.27
N LEU A 180 -3.38 22.86 12.40
CA LEU A 180 -3.37 22.21 13.69
C LEU A 180 -2.17 22.62 14.53
N SER A 181 -2.39 22.74 15.83
CA SER A 181 -1.36 22.98 16.84
C SER A 181 -1.23 21.80 17.80
N PRO A 182 -0.06 21.58 18.43
CA PRO A 182 0.10 20.57 19.45
C PRO A 182 -0.96 20.70 20.56
N GLY A 183 -1.64 19.60 20.89
CA GLY A 183 -2.71 19.57 21.90
C GLY A 183 -4.11 19.92 21.37
N ASP A 184 -4.26 20.22 20.08
CA ASP A 184 -5.57 20.50 19.46
C ASP A 184 -6.35 19.19 19.20
N GLY A 185 -6.90 18.64 20.27
CA GLY A 185 -7.70 17.41 20.20
C GLY A 185 -9.02 17.60 19.45
N GLU A 186 -9.58 18.80 19.44
CA GLU A 186 -10.81 19.10 18.70
C GLU A 186 -10.54 19.15 17.19
N GLY A 187 -9.50 19.85 16.75
CA GLY A 187 -9.11 19.89 15.36
C GLY A 187 -8.75 18.49 14.80
N MET A 188 -8.08 17.66 15.59
CA MET A 188 -7.84 16.24 15.21
C MET A 188 -9.14 15.44 15.04
N ARG A 189 -10.15 15.70 15.89
CA ARG A 189 -11.46 15.04 15.76
C ARG A 189 -12.17 15.50 14.48
N GLU A 190 -12.19 16.81 14.21
CA GLU A 190 -12.77 17.36 12.99
C GLU A 190 -12.13 16.80 11.72
N ILE A 191 -10.80 16.62 11.70
CA ILE A 191 -10.11 15.96 10.57
C ILE A 191 -10.61 14.54 10.37
N ARG A 192 -10.74 13.75 11.43
CA ARG A 192 -11.24 12.38 11.35
C ARG A 192 -12.66 12.32 10.80
N GLU A 193 -13.53 13.23 11.25
CA GLU A 193 -14.90 13.34 10.75
C GLU A 193 -14.94 13.79 9.28
N TYR A 194 -14.13 14.78 8.90
CA TYR A 194 -13.99 15.22 7.51
C TYR A 194 -13.48 14.11 6.59
N SER A 195 -12.49 13.35 7.04
CA SER A 195 -11.87 12.28 6.26
C SER A 195 -12.80 11.11 6.02
N LEU A 196 -13.79 10.87 6.90
CA LEU A 196 -14.73 9.75 6.82
C LEU A 196 -15.44 9.66 5.47
N LEU A 197 -15.92 10.80 4.95
CA LEU A 197 -16.64 10.82 3.66
C LEU A 197 -15.74 10.44 2.49
N THR A 198 -14.55 11.01 2.43
CA THR A 198 -13.59 10.72 1.34
C THR A 198 -13.08 9.28 1.40
N LEU A 199 -12.78 8.78 2.59
CA LEU A 199 -12.35 7.39 2.80
C LEU A 199 -13.46 6.40 2.43
N ASN A 200 -14.72 6.68 2.82
CA ASN A 200 -15.86 5.85 2.42
C ASN A 200 -16.08 5.87 0.90
N ALA A 201 -15.95 7.02 0.26
CA ALA A 201 -16.04 7.11 -1.20
C ALA A 201 -14.95 6.27 -1.89
N CYS A 202 -13.71 6.31 -1.40
CA CYS A 202 -12.64 5.47 -1.93
C CYS A 202 -12.95 3.97 -1.79
N LEU A 203 -13.46 3.52 -0.62
CA LEU A 203 -13.85 2.13 -0.40
C LEU A 203 -14.99 1.71 -1.31
N ALA A 204 -16.02 2.55 -1.45
CA ALA A 204 -17.17 2.26 -2.32
C ALA A 204 -16.75 2.11 -3.79
N GLU A 205 -15.87 2.99 -4.28
CA GLU A 205 -15.35 2.93 -5.63
C GLU A 205 -14.42 1.72 -5.84
N CYS A 206 -13.59 1.37 -4.85
CA CYS A 206 -12.82 0.12 -4.88
C CYS A 206 -13.73 -1.10 -5.01
N ALA A 207 -14.79 -1.18 -4.20
CA ALA A 207 -15.74 -2.28 -4.22
C ALA A 207 -16.51 -2.34 -5.56
N ALA A 208 -16.93 -1.18 -6.08
CA ALA A 208 -17.61 -1.08 -7.37
C ALA A 208 -16.70 -1.56 -8.52
N ALA A 209 -15.46 -1.09 -8.56
CA ALA A 209 -14.48 -1.52 -9.57
C ALA A 209 -14.16 -3.02 -9.43
N TYR A 210 -13.95 -3.52 -8.20
CA TYR A 210 -13.70 -4.94 -7.94
C TYR A 210 -14.84 -5.83 -8.48
N ASN A 211 -16.09 -5.44 -8.30
CA ASN A 211 -17.26 -6.19 -8.77
C ASN A 211 -17.41 -6.24 -10.31
N LEU A 212 -16.66 -5.41 -11.04
CA LEU A 212 -16.60 -5.44 -12.51
C LEU A 212 -15.51 -6.37 -13.05
N LEU A 213 -14.63 -6.88 -12.18
CA LEU A 213 -13.54 -7.77 -12.54
C LEU A 213 -13.98 -9.23 -12.56
N ASP A 214 -13.42 -9.99 -13.50
CA ASP A 214 -13.61 -11.44 -13.59
C ASP A 214 -12.56 -12.14 -12.68
N ILE A 215 -12.92 -12.30 -11.41
CA ILE A 215 -12.05 -12.89 -10.40
C ILE A 215 -12.19 -14.42 -10.43
N HIS A 216 -11.13 -15.10 -10.82
CA HIS A 216 -11.13 -16.56 -10.94
C HIS A 216 -10.73 -17.28 -9.65
N ARG A 217 -10.01 -16.59 -8.74
CA ARG A 217 -9.35 -17.22 -7.58
C ARG A 217 -9.22 -16.22 -6.43
N PHE A 218 -9.06 -16.74 -5.24
CA PHE A 218 -8.81 -15.96 -4.03
C PHE A 218 -9.90 -14.91 -3.73
N ASP A 219 -11.08 -14.98 -4.40
CA ASP A 219 -12.16 -14.00 -4.24
C ASP A 219 -12.51 -13.81 -2.76
N GLY A 220 -12.67 -14.89 -2.00
CA GLY A 220 -12.98 -14.80 -0.56
C GLY A 220 -11.89 -14.10 0.26
N ILE A 221 -10.60 -14.24 -0.11
CA ILE A 221 -9.51 -13.53 0.56
C ILE A 221 -9.55 -12.05 0.22
N LEU A 222 -9.69 -11.73 -1.07
CA LEU A 222 -9.70 -10.35 -1.55
C LEU A 222 -10.93 -9.59 -1.02
N ARG A 223 -12.12 -10.19 -1.07
CA ARG A 223 -13.33 -9.61 -0.47
C ARG A 223 -13.18 -9.40 1.03
N ASN A 224 -12.62 -10.36 1.75
CA ASN A 224 -12.38 -10.20 3.18
C ASN A 224 -11.48 -8.99 3.49
N VAL A 225 -10.46 -8.73 2.67
CA VAL A 225 -9.62 -7.54 2.81
C VAL A 225 -10.41 -6.26 2.49
N LEU A 226 -11.13 -6.24 1.37
CA LEU A 226 -11.82 -5.04 0.88
C LEU A 226 -13.06 -4.69 1.70
N GLU A 227 -13.90 -5.69 2.02
CA GLU A 227 -15.22 -5.49 2.64
C GLU A 227 -15.17 -5.46 4.17
N TRP A 228 -14.14 -6.11 4.78
CA TRP A 228 -14.03 -6.21 6.24
C TRP A 228 -12.73 -5.62 6.77
N GLY A 229 -11.60 -5.95 6.17
CA GLY A 229 -10.28 -5.54 6.65
C GLY A 229 -10.07 -4.04 6.56
N MET A 230 -10.24 -3.45 5.39
CA MET A 230 -10.05 -2.02 5.18
C MET A 230 -11.05 -1.18 5.98
N PRO A 231 -12.37 -1.47 6.00
CA PRO A 231 -13.31 -0.76 6.86
C PRO A 231 -13.01 -0.90 8.36
N ALA A 232 -12.49 -2.04 8.81
CA ALA A 232 -12.10 -2.22 10.21
C ALA A 232 -10.91 -1.33 10.58
N VAL A 233 -9.87 -1.31 9.74
CA VAL A 233 -8.72 -0.40 9.90
C VAL A 233 -9.17 1.05 9.93
N GLN A 234 -10.02 1.45 8.99
CA GLN A 234 -10.55 2.81 8.92
C GLN A 234 -11.29 3.21 10.20
N ARG A 235 -12.17 2.34 10.72
CA ARG A 235 -12.88 2.60 11.98
C ARG A 235 -11.94 2.80 13.16
N ASP A 236 -10.90 1.97 13.27
CA ASP A 236 -9.94 2.05 14.38
C ASP A 236 -9.10 3.34 14.30
N VAL A 237 -8.62 3.72 13.11
CA VAL A 237 -7.88 4.96 12.88
C VAL A 237 -8.76 6.18 13.17
N LEU A 238 -9.98 6.24 12.62
CA LEU A 238 -10.91 7.34 12.86
C LEU A 238 -11.37 7.43 14.31
N ALA A 239 -11.36 6.31 15.07
CA ALA A 239 -11.58 6.31 16.51
C ALA A 239 -10.35 6.75 17.33
N GLY A 240 -9.22 7.07 16.68
CA GLY A 240 -7.99 7.46 17.35
C GLY A 240 -7.31 6.32 18.12
N LYS A 241 -7.61 5.07 17.79
CA LYS A 241 -6.96 3.93 18.40
C LYS A 241 -5.59 3.72 17.76
N LYS A 242 -4.51 3.90 18.53
CA LYS A 242 -3.15 3.55 18.06
C LYS A 242 -3.13 2.09 17.60
N ARG A 243 -2.73 1.85 16.37
CA ARG A 243 -2.52 0.48 15.86
C ARG A 243 -1.42 -0.17 16.70
N LYS A 244 -1.78 -1.14 17.55
CA LYS A 244 -0.76 -1.98 18.20
C LYS A 244 0.04 -2.63 17.07
N LYS A 245 1.36 -2.36 17.02
CA LYS A 245 2.27 -3.17 16.20
C LYS A 245 2.04 -4.61 16.62
N ARG A 246 1.47 -5.41 15.71
CA ARG A 246 1.12 -6.79 15.99
C ARG A 246 2.38 -7.52 16.42
N ASP A 247 2.38 -8.04 17.65
CA ASP A 247 3.45 -8.92 18.11
C ASP A 247 3.53 -10.14 17.19
N LYS A 248 4.73 -10.51 16.75
CA LYS A 248 5.00 -11.59 15.78
C LYS A 248 4.58 -13.00 16.26
N GLY A 249 3.66 -13.13 17.18
CA GLY A 249 3.21 -14.38 17.80
C GLY A 249 1.72 -14.51 18.05
N GLU A 250 0.92 -13.48 17.86
CA GLU A 250 -0.53 -13.62 18.06
C GLU A 250 -1.20 -14.41 16.92
N PRO A 251 -1.98 -15.45 17.24
CA PRO A 251 -2.74 -16.20 16.25
C PRO A 251 -3.78 -15.28 15.60
N ILE A 252 -3.97 -15.47 14.29
CA ILE A 252 -5.05 -14.81 13.54
C ILE A 252 -6.37 -15.19 14.22
N PRO A 253 -7.22 -14.23 14.62
CA PRO A 253 -8.56 -14.54 15.11
C PRO A 253 -9.27 -15.43 14.09
N SER A 254 -9.77 -16.58 14.52
CA SER A 254 -10.55 -17.46 13.67
C SER A 254 -11.78 -16.69 13.16
N VAL A 255 -11.91 -16.62 11.85
CA VAL A 255 -13.15 -16.14 11.21
C VAL A 255 -14.30 -16.99 11.76
N PRO A 256 -15.40 -16.39 12.24
CA PRO A 256 -16.58 -17.19 12.61
C PRO A 256 -16.95 -18.04 11.42
N SER A 257 -17.07 -19.35 11.62
CA SER A 257 -17.58 -20.26 10.60
C SER A 257 -18.97 -19.80 10.19
N ILE A 258 -19.09 -19.35 8.95
CA ILE A 258 -20.41 -19.17 8.33
C ILE A 258 -20.92 -20.59 8.16
N ASP A 259 -21.86 -20.98 9.02
CA ASP A 259 -22.60 -22.22 8.86
C ASP A 259 -23.26 -22.21 7.47
N THR A 260 -22.71 -23.01 6.59
CA THR A 260 -23.32 -23.34 5.30
C THR A 260 -24.51 -24.25 5.58
N GLN A 261 -25.62 -23.67 5.97
CA GLN A 261 -26.91 -24.37 5.91
C GLN A 261 -27.63 -23.93 4.64
N GLN A 262 -27.72 -24.91 3.72
CA GLN A 262 -28.55 -25.08 2.53
C GLN A 262 -28.15 -24.35 1.25
#